data_22a4fdff666a7a1fe1d6f22b193dafa7
#
_entry.id   22a4fdff666a7a1fe1d6f22b193dafa7
#
_cell.length_a   1.000
_cell.length_b   1.000
_cell.length_c   1.000
_cell.angle_alpha   90.00
_cell.angle_beta   90.00
_cell.angle_gamma   90.00
#
_symmetry.space_group_name_H-M   'P 1'
#
loop_
_entity.id
_entity.type
_entity.pdbx_description
1 polymer ?
#
loop_
_entity_poly.entity_id
_entity_poly.type
_entity_poly.pdbx_seq_one_letter_code
_entity_poly.pdbx_strand_id
1 'polypeptide(L)'
;MSRRRSRELHRSGFIAAALLTALVAATAKPAEGSRYLRVGIYDEAQTLYGPVDTTFALFKQLHVQEVRLNLYWGGKYGVAKRRPAAATNPADPAYNWALYDRTVEYAAQSGVHVLFSVYGTPTWANAGKGMNVAPTSAIDLRNFVIAAARRYSGTYKGPDGRILPAVKEWLAWNEPNNPIFLKPQYRKTSAGWVIQSAVDYARICNAIYTGVHATLAPNERVACGGTAPRGNNDPASARPSVSPLAFLRAVKKDGLKTFDAWAHHPYYAGPSDQPTTKPVTAKGAPATAVTLGNFSDLIREVTRLYGNKRIWITEYGYQTNPPDTLFGVSWAKQAAYLTQAFGIARKNPRIDMMLWFLLKDEPTLGGWQSGLITAGGVKKPSFLAFEHLTR
;
A
#
# COMPACT_ATOMS: atom_id res chain seq x y z
N MET A 1 61.41 87.56 6.60
CA MET A 1 60.04 87.92 7.02
C MET A 1 59.15 86.65 6.90
N SER A 2 58.83 86.02 8.05
CA SER A 2 57.51 85.82 8.64
C SER A 2 56.56 84.98 7.76
N ARG A 3 56.02 83.91 8.17
CA ARG A 3 55.24 83.51 9.34
C ARG A 3 55.02 82.01 9.39
N ARG A 4 55.14 81.42 10.58
CA ARG A 4 54.66 80.06 10.94
C ARG A 4 53.16 79.94 10.75
N ARG A 5 52.70 78.81 10.31
CA ARG A 5 51.39 78.24 10.64
C ARG A 5 51.50 76.75 10.90
N SER A 6 51.16 76.40 12.10
CA SER A 6 50.97 75.03 12.62
C SER A 6 49.90 74.27 11.90
N ARG A 7 50.15 73.03 11.65
CA ARG A 7 49.09 72.02 11.19
C ARG A 7 48.91 71.01 12.31
N GLU A 8 47.72 71.03 12.85
CA GLU A 8 47.22 69.99 13.76
C GLU A 8 47.02 68.68 13.05
N LEU A 9 47.52 67.59 13.63
CA LEU A 9 47.33 66.23 13.23
C LEU A 9 45.99 65.73 13.80
N HIS A 10 44.99 65.52 12.90
CA HIS A 10 43.81 64.77 13.23
C HIS A 10 44.13 63.30 13.08
N ARG A 11 44.13 62.55 14.21
CA ARG A 11 44.14 61.13 14.29
C ARG A 11 42.72 60.61 13.99
N SER A 12 42.47 60.09 12.79
CA SER A 12 41.23 59.33 12.52
C SER A 12 41.46 57.90 12.95
N GLY A 13 40.78 57.51 14.03
CA GLY A 13 40.76 56.12 14.47
C GLY A 13 39.86 55.27 13.56
N PHE A 14 40.40 54.23 12.95
CA PHE A 14 39.63 53.18 12.30
C PHE A 14 39.18 52.21 13.34
N ILE A 15 37.84 52.17 13.62
CA ILE A 15 37.21 51.10 14.37
C ILE A 15 36.94 49.95 13.38
N ALA A 16 37.70 48.87 13.47
CA ALA A 16 37.44 47.64 12.76
C ALA A 16 36.32 46.88 13.50
N ALA A 17 35.12 46.91 12.95
CA ALA A 17 34.03 46.08 13.43
C ALA A 17 34.23 44.64 12.90
N ALA A 18 34.66 43.73 13.76
CA ALA A 18 34.70 42.32 13.48
C ALA A 18 33.27 41.73 13.57
N LEU A 19 32.64 41.47 12.41
CA LEU A 19 31.39 40.70 12.34
C LEU A 19 31.73 39.21 12.61
N LEU A 20 31.42 38.74 13.82
CA LEU A 20 31.35 37.32 14.15
C LEU A 20 30.08 36.73 13.52
N THR A 21 30.19 36.11 12.35
CA THR A 21 29.13 35.22 11.81
C THR A 21 29.12 33.94 12.62
N ALA A 22 28.23 33.85 13.59
CA ALA A 22 27.93 32.58 14.27
C ALA A 22 27.22 31.63 13.26
N LEU A 23 27.95 30.65 12.76
CA LEU A 23 27.38 29.55 12.01
C LEU A 23 26.59 28.68 12.99
N VAL A 24 25.29 28.90 13.09
CA VAL A 24 24.39 27.97 13.79
C VAL A 24 24.30 26.70 12.92
N ALA A 25 25.13 25.73 13.23
CA ALA A 25 24.94 24.36 12.73
C ALA A 25 23.61 23.86 13.31
N ALA A 26 22.56 23.94 12.51
CA ALA A 26 21.31 23.27 12.81
C ALA A 26 21.61 21.77 12.83
N THR A 27 21.86 21.21 14.01
CA THR A 27 21.88 19.76 14.20
C THR A 27 20.48 19.27 13.87
N ALA A 28 20.29 18.74 12.66
CA ALA A 28 19.08 18.04 12.31
C ALA A 28 18.88 16.93 13.34
N LYS A 29 17.85 17.05 14.17
CA LYS A 29 17.46 15.96 15.07
C LYS A 29 17.30 14.72 14.19
N PRO A 30 17.84 13.56 14.59
CA PRO A 30 17.58 12.32 13.86
C PRO A 30 16.07 12.18 13.77
N ALA A 31 15.57 11.96 12.56
CA ALA A 31 14.15 11.78 12.32
C ALA A 31 13.65 10.69 13.26
N GLU A 32 12.80 11.05 14.23
CA GLU A 32 12.16 10.05 15.08
C GLU A 32 11.44 9.08 14.18
N GLY A 33 11.75 7.79 14.29
CA GLY A 33 11.10 6.73 13.52
C GLY A 33 9.58 6.74 13.74
N SER A 34 8.84 6.02 12.92
CA SER A 34 7.39 5.90 13.07
C SER A 34 7.04 5.29 14.43
N ARG A 35 6.71 6.12 15.43
CA ARG A 35 6.24 5.69 16.75
C ARG A 35 4.94 4.87 16.67
N TYR A 36 4.23 4.96 15.53
CA TYR A 36 2.88 4.46 15.32
C TYR A 36 2.78 3.52 14.10
N LEU A 37 3.88 2.86 13.72
CA LEU A 37 3.81 1.85 12.67
C LEU A 37 2.83 0.74 13.09
N ARG A 38 1.68 0.65 12.44
CA ARG A 38 0.75 -0.47 12.63
C ARG A 38 1.30 -1.71 11.94
N VAL A 39 1.29 -2.80 12.70
CA VAL A 39 1.76 -4.12 12.24
C VAL A 39 0.55 -4.98 11.92
N GLY A 40 0.53 -5.55 10.72
CA GLY A 40 -0.64 -6.31 10.28
C GLY A 40 -0.31 -7.55 9.48
N ILE A 41 -1.37 -8.24 9.06
CA ILE A 41 -1.31 -9.44 8.23
C ILE A 41 -2.31 -9.31 7.07
N TYR A 42 -1.91 -9.82 5.90
CA TYR A 42 -2.80 -10.07 4.78
C TYR A 42 -2.83 -11.57 4.50
N ASP A 43 -3.95 -12.21 4.79
CA ASP A 43 -4.20 -13.63 4.49
C ASP A 43 -5.70 -13.83 4.25
N GLU A 44 -6.06 -13.76 2.99
CA GLU A 44 -7.45 -13.83 2.57
C GLU A 44 -8.04 -15.24 2.75
N ALA A 45 -7.22 -16.28 2.53
CA ALA A 45 -7.65 -17.66 2.69
C ALA A 45 -8.08 -17.97 4.13
N GLN A 46 -7.40 -17.39 5.10
CA GLN A 46 -7.71 -17.60 6.51
C GLN A 46 -8.81 -16.65 7.02
N THR A 47 -8.84 -15.41 6.55
CA THR A 47 -9.75 -14.38 7.09
C THR A 47 -11.14 -14.39 6.46
N LEU A 48 -11.23 -14.55 5.14
CA LEU A 48 -12.52 -14.57 4.43
C LEU A 48 -13.08 -15.96 4.25
N TYR A 49 -12.26 -16.96 3.97
CA TYR A 49 -12.72 -18.29 3.57
C TYR A 49 -12.41 -19.39 4.58
N GLY A 50 -11.51 -19.14 5.51
CA GLY A 50 -11.04 -20.09 6.51
C GLY A 50 -11.84 -20.06 7.83
N PRO A 51 -11.31 -20.75 8.85
CA PRO A 51 -11.91 -20.79 10.18
C PRO A 51 -11.66 -19.47 10.92
N VAL A 52 -12.56 -18.51 10.73
CA VAL A 52 -12.40 -17.13 11.20
C VAL A 52 -12.16 -17.05 12.72
N ASP A 53 -12.82 -17.89 13.53
CA ASP A 53 -12.62 -17.93 14.98
C ASP A 53 -11.16 -18.20 15.36
N THR A 54 -10.59 -19.27 14.80
CA THR A 54 -9.20 -19.67 15.05
C THR A 54 -8.24 -18.62 14.52
N THR A 55 -8.53 -18.03 13.34
CA THR A 55 -7.70 -17.03 12.71
C THR A 55 -7.59 -15.77 13.57
N PHE A 56 -8.73 -15.25 14.06
CA PHE A 56 -8.72 -14.05 14.90
C PHE A 56 -8.19 -14.32 16.31
N ALA A 57 -8.33 -15.56 16.85
CA ALA A 57 -7.65 -15.96 18.07
C ALA A 57 -6.11 -15.91 17.91
N LEU A 58 -5.58 -16.37 16.76
CA LEU A 58 -4.14 -16.24 16.43
C LEU A 58 -3.75 -14.78 16.23
N PHE A 59 -4.57 -13.95 15.60
CA PHE A 59 -4.31 -12.52 15.47
C PHE A 59 -4.22 -11.83 16.83
N LYS A 60 -5.09 -12.19 17.77
CA LYS A 60 -5.01 -11.69 19.15
C LYS A 60 -3.73 -12.13 19.85
N GLN A 61 -3.30 -13.40 19.69
CA GLN A 61 -2.01 -13.88 20.21
C GLN A 61 -0.84 -13.12 19.62
N LEU A 62 -0.84 -12.85 18.30
CA LEU A 62 0.20 -12.15 17.57
C LEU A 62 0.11 -10.62 17.73
N HIS A 63 -0.86 -10.10 18.49
CA HIS A 63 -1.14 -8.66 18.62
C HIS A 63 -1.26 -7.93 17.28
N VAL A 64 -1.88 -8.58 16.28
CA VAL A 64 -2.13 -7.98 14.97
C VAL A 64 -2.99 -6.74 15.14
N GLN A 65 -2.56 -5.62 14.58
CA GLN A 65 -3.25 -4.33 14.68
C GLN A 65 -4.09 -4.03 13.43
N GLU A 66 -3.70 -4.59 12.29
CA GLU A 66 -4.32 -4.34 10.99
C GLU A 66 -4.48 -5.64 10.20
N VAL A 67 -5.63 -5.85 9.58
CA VAL A 67 -5.86 -6.93 8.61
C VAL A 67 -6.29 -6.36 7.28
N ARG A 68 -5.65 -6.79 6.19
CA ARG A 68 -6.10 -6.44 4.85
C ARG A 68 -7.05 -7.48 4.30
N LEU A 69 -8.16 -7.03 3.71
CA LEU A 69 -9.17 -7.83 3.05
C LEU A 69 -9.42 -7.28 1.65
N ASN A 70 -9.40 -8.12 0.62
CA ASN A 70 -9.90 -7.68 -0.67
C ASN A 70 -11.44 -7.60 -0.62
N LEU A 71 -11.95 -6.39 -0.77
CA LEU A 71 -13.37 -6.17 -0.98
C LEU A 71 -13.68 -6.32 -2.48
N TYR A 72 -14.05 -7.51 -2.88
CA TYR A 72 -14.34 -7.83 -4.28
C TYR A 72 -15.65 -7.17 -4.72
N TRP A 73 -15.55 -6.21 -5.64
CA TRP A 73 -16.75 -5.67 -6.30
C TRP A 73 -17.39 -6.69 -7.24
N GLY A 74 -16.57 -7.37 -8.06
CA GLY A 74 -16.96 -8.42 -9.00
C GLY A 74 -16.18 -9.73 -8.84
N GLY A 75 -16.39 -10.65 -9.78
CA GLY A 75 -15.79 -11.99 -9.76
C GLY A 75 -16.54 -13.02 -8.91
N LYS A 76 -15.94 -14.19 -8.69
CA LYS A 76 -16.57 -15.32 -7.98
C LYS A 76 -17.10 -14.94 -6.61
N TYR A 77 -16.33 -14.16 -5.86
CA TYR A 77 -16.64 -13.73 -4.48
C TYR A 77 -17.12 -12.28 -4.41
N GLY A 78 -17.46 -11.69 -5.58
CA GLY A 78 -17.87 -10.30 -5.66
C GLY A 78 -19.18 -10.01 -4.94
N VAL A 79 -19.22 -8.84 -4.31
CA VAL A 79 -20.41 -8.33 -3.61
C VAL A 79 -21.55 -8.05 -4.60
N ALA A 80 -21.23 -7.53 -5.81
CA ALA A 80 -22.22 -7.09 -6.80
C ALA A 80 -22.22 -7.98 -8.05
N LYS A 81 -22.72 -9.19 -7.95
CA LYS A 81 -22.80 -10.12 -9.10
C LYS A 81 -23.73 -9.66 -10.21
N ARG A 82 -24.72 -8.81 -9.90
CA ARG A 82 -25.64 -8.16 -10.83
C ARG A 82 -25.65 -6.66 -10.59
N ARG A 83 -26.11 -5.89 -11.58
CA ARG A 83 -26.19 -4.43 -11.48
C ARG A 83 -27.23 -4.05 -10.41
N PRO A 84 -26.87 -3.26 -9.40
CA PRO A 84 -27.81 -2.76 -8.41
C PRO A 84 -28.73 -1.70 -9.02
N ALA A 85 -29.99 -1.67 -8.56
CA ALA A 85 -30.96 -0.65 -8.95
C ALA A 85 -30.71 0.66 -8.19
N ALA A 86 -30.40 0.57 -6.90
CA ALA A 86 -30.05 1.69 -6.03
C ALA A 86 -28.55 1.60 -5.64
N ALA A 87 -27.66 1.89 -6.58
CA ALA A 87 -26.23 1.57 -6.53
C ALA A 87 -25.45 2.16 -5.34
N THR A 88 -25.97 3.23 -4.69
CA THR A 88 -25.36 3.82 -3.49
C THR A 88 -26.03 3.38 -2.19
N ASN A 89 -27.07 2.54 -2.28
CA ASN A 89 -27.77 1.99 -1.12
C ASN A 89 -27.16 0.63 -0.73
N PRO A 90 -26.51 0.49 0.46
CA PRO A 90 -25.95 -0.79 0.91
C PRO A 90 -26.98 -1.90 1.11
N ALA A 91 -28.27 -1.57 1.21
CA ALA A 91 -29.36 -2.53 1.33
C ALA A 91 -29.92 -2.99 -0.04
N ASP A 92 -29.36 -2.54 -1.18
CA ASP A 92 -29.81 -3.03 -2.48
C ASP A 92 -29.62 -4.55 -2.58
N PRO A 93 -30.65 -5.31 -3.01
CA PRO A 93 -30.61 -6.78 -3.01
C PRO A 93 -29.61 -7.39 -4.04
N ALA A 94 -28.98 -6.55 -4.88
CA ALA A 94 -27.87 -6.98 -5.72
C ALA A 94 -26.55 -7.13 -4.95
N TYR A 95 -26.44 -6.57 -3.74
CA TYR A 95 -25.27 -6.66 -2.90
C TYR A 95 -25.36 -7.84 -1.92
N ASN A 96 -24.31 -8.64 -1.88
CA ASN A 96 -24.14 -9.68 -0.86
C ASN A 96 -22.91 -9.36 0.00
N TRP A 97 -23.13 -8.84 1.18
CA TRP A 97 -22.11 -8.43 2.14
C TRP A 97 -21.75 -9.49 3.19
N ALA A 98 -22.49 -10.60 3.27
CA ALA A 98 -22.45 -11.54 4.41
C ALA A 98 -21.03 -11.99 4.79
N LEU A 99 -20.17 -12.26 3.79
CA LEU A 99 -18.79 -12.66 4.00
C LEU A 99 -17.96 -11.56 4.69
N TYR A 100 -18.15 -10.33 4.26
CA TYR A 100 -17.43 -9.16 4.77
C TYR A 100 -17.95 -8.69 6.12
N ASP A 101 -19.27 -8.68 6.32
CA ASP A 101 -19.89 -8.34 7.61
C ASP A 101 -19.33 -9.23 8.72
N ARG A 102 -19.39 -10.56 8.50
CA ARG A 102 -18.83 -11.53 9.43
C ARG A 102 -17.37 -11.21 9.78
N THR A 103 -16.53 -10.99 8.77
CA THR A 103 -15.10 -10.80 8.99
C THR A 103 -14.78 -9.47 9.66
N VAL A 104 -15.51 -8.40 9.34
CA VAL A 104 -15.36 -7.09 9.98
C VAL A 104 -15.79 -7.14 11.44
N GLU A 105 -16.87 -7.89 11.78
CA GLU A 105 -17.31 -8.10 13.16
C GLU A 105 -16.27 -8.85 13.99
N TYR A 106 -15.70 -9.94 13.46
CA TYR A 106 -14.61 -10.67 14.12
C TYR A 106 -13.36 -9.82 14.32
N ALA A 107 -12.97 -9.02 13.32
CA ALA A 107 -11.86 -8.09 13.44
C ALA A 107 -12.10 -7.08 14.59
N ALA A 108 -13.27 -6.46 14.63
CA ALA A 108 -13.63 -5.49 15.67
C ALA A 108 -13.64 -6.12 17.07
N GLN A 109 -14.24 -7.33 17.22
CA GLN A 109 -14.25 -8.08 18.50
C GLN A 109 -12.83 -8.45 18.96
N SER A 110 -11.90 -8.57 18.04
CA SER A 110 -10.49 -8.87 18.32
C SER A 110 -9.60 -7.63 18.47
N GLY A 111 -10.14 -6.42 18.34
CA GLY A 111 -9.40 -5.17 18.39
C GLY A 111 -8.51 -4.94 17.18
N VAL A 112 -8.81 -5.60 16.04
CA VAL A 112 -8.05 -5.51 14.80
C VAL A 112 -8.74 -4.54 13.83
N HIS A 113 -7.99 -3.57 13.27
CA HIS A 113 -8.49 -2.68 12.23
C HIS A 113 -8.54 -3.40 10.88
N VAL A 114 -9.46 -2.98 10.03
CA VAL A 114 -9.62 -3.53 8.69
C VAL A 114 -9.20 -2.50 7.65
N LEU A 115 -8.30 -2.93 6.75
CA LEU A 115 -7.99 -2.25 5.49
C LEU A 115 -8.74 -2.95 4.36
N PHE A 116 -9.73 -2.31 3.76
CA PHE A 116 -10.38 -2.81 2.56
C PHE A 116 -9.62 -2.45 1.28
N SER A 117 -9.20 -3.46 0.53
CA SER A 117 -8.68 -3.32 -0.84
C SER A 117 -9.83 -3.50 -1.83
N VAL A 118 -10.37 -2.42 -2.37
CA VAL A 118 -11.46 -2.50 -3.35
C VAL A 118 -10.93 -3.00 -4.67
N TYR A 119 -11.39 -4.17 -5.13
CA TYR A 119 -10.83 -4.87 -6.28
C TYR A 119 -11.87 -5.58 -7.14
N GLY A 120 -11.56 -5.70 -8.43
CA GLY A 120 -12.26 -6.57 -9.37
C GLY A 120 -13.55 -5.99 -9.95
N THR A 121 -13.60 -5.83 -11.26
CA THR A 121 -14.78 -5.32 -11.97
C THR A 121 -15.78 -6.43 -12.23
N PRO A 122 -17.07 -6.29 -11.89
CA PRO A 122 -18.08 -7.24 -12.30
C PRO A 122 -18.33 -7.18 -13.82
N THR A 123 -18.71 -8.31 -14.41
CA THR A 123 -18.90 -8.43 -15.85
C THR A 123 -19.92 -7.45 -16.44
N TRP A 124 -20.96 -7.11 -15.67
CA TRP A 124 -21.96 -6.13 -16.07
C TRP A 124 -21.40 -4.69 -16.15
N ALA A 125 -20.26 -4.39 -15.51
CA ALA A 125 -19.65 -3.05 -15.49
C ALA A 125 -18.48 -2.89 -16.49
N ASN A 126 -18.03 -3.97 -17.16
CA ASN A 126 -16.94 -3.93 -18.13
C ASN A 126 -17.22 -4.65 -19.45
N ALA A 127 -18.48 -4.72 -19.85
CA ALA A 127 -18.93 -5.36 -21.07
C ALA A 127 -18.54 -6.85 -21.16
N GLY A 128 -18.76 -7.61 -20.10
CA GLY A 128 -18.54 -9.06 -20.06
C GLY A 128 -17.07 -9.51 -19.91
N LYS A 129 -16.14 -8.59 -19.68
CA LYS A 129 -14.71 -8.90 -19.57
C LYS A 129 -14.35 -9.44 -18.17
N GLY A 130 -13.10 -9.94 -18.04
CA GLY A 130 -12.60 -10.44 -16.76
C GLY A 130 -12.48 -9.35 -15.69
N MET A 131 -12.49 -9.77 -14.42
CA MET A 131 -12.47 -8.87 -13.26
C MET A 131 -11.22 -7.96 -13.18
N ASN A 132 -10.15 -8.32 -13.89
CA ASN A 132 -8.92 -7.54 -14.01
C ASN A 132 -8.93 -6.55 -15.20
N VAL A 133 -10.10 -6.25 -15.77
CA VAL A 133 -10.30 -5.18 -16.75
C VAL A 133 -11.09 -4.06 -16.11
N ALA A 134 -10.63 -2.83 -16.29
CA ALA A 134 -11.26 -1.65 -15.70
C ALA A 134 -12.73 -1.52 -16.07
N PRO A 135 -13.57 -0.90 -15.24
CA PRO A 135 -14.95 -0.62 -15.57
C PRO A 135 -15.05 0.37 -16.74
N THR A 136 -16.07 0.23 -17.57
CA THR A 136 -16.38 1.17 -18.65
C THR A 136 -16.80 2.54 -18.12
N SER A 137 -17.47 2.56 -16.96
CA SER A 137 -17.85 3.76 -16.22
C SER A 137 -17.24 3.74 -14.79
N ALA A 138 -16.43 4.72 -14.48
CA ALA A 138 -15.91 4.92 -13.13
C ALA A 138 -17.02 5.32 -12.12
N ILE A 139 -18.18 5.79 -12.61
CA ILE A 139 -19.34 6.13 -11.77
C ILE A 139 -19.92 4.87 -11.11
N ASP A 140 -19.96 3.74 -11.82
CA ASP A 140 -20.45 2.47 -11.26
C ASP A 140 -19.59 2.03 -10.07
N LEU A 141 -18.25 2.13 -10.21
CA LEU A 141 -17.31 1.83 -9.13
C LEU A 141 -17.47 2.81 -7.95
N ARG A 142 -17.55 4.10 -8.23
CA ARG A 142 -17.79 5.12 -7.19
C ARG A 142 -19.05 4.84 -6.39
N ASN A 143 -20.14 4.51 -7.06
CA ASN A 143 -21.43 4.22 -6.42
C ASN A 143 -21.35 2.96 -5.53
N PHE A 144 -20.67 1.90 -5.98
CA PHE A 144 -20.38 0.74 -5.16
C PHE A 144 -19.60 1.11 -3.89
N VAL A 145 -18.57 1.94 -4.05
CA VAL A 145 -17.74 2.38 -2.92
C VAL A 145 -18.54 3.23 -1.94
N ILE A 146 -19.45 4.10 -2.42
CA ILE A 146 -20.38 4.83 -1.54
C ILE A 146 -21.26 3.86 -0.74
N ALA A 147 -21.78 2.81 -1.37
CA ALA A 147 -22.56 1.79 -0.66
C ALA A 147 -21.71 1.07 0.40
N ALA A 148 -20.48 0.66 0.07
CA ALA A 148 -19.56 0.02 1.00
C ALA A 148 -19.19 0.95 2.17
N ALA A 149 -18.80 2.19 1.92
CA ALA A 149 -18.42 3.15 2.96
C ALA A 149 -19.60 3.51 3.88
N ARG A 150 -20.81 3.62 3.34
CA ARG A 150 -22.03 3.78 4.14
C ARG A 150 -22.28 2.57 5.04
N ARG A 151 -22.09 1.35 4.49
CA ARG A 151 -22.29 0.12 5.27
C ARG A 151 -21.33 0.03 6.43
N TYR A 152 -20.07 0.31 6.21
CA TYR A 152 -19.01 0.22 7.22
C TYR A 152 -18.64 1.56 7.83
N SER A 153 -19.62 2.46 7.95
CA SER A 153 -19.44 3.79 8.56
C SER A 153 -19.33 3.74 10.09
N GLY A 154 -19.71 2.64 10.73
CA GLY A 154 -19.86 2.55 12.18
C GLY A 154 -21.22 3.07 12.71
N THR A 155 -22.16 3.41 11.79
CA THR A 155 -23.52 3.86 12.14
C THR A 155 -24.61 3.06 11.42
N TYR A 156 -24.24 2.25 10.44
CA TYR A 156 -25.17 1.46 9.65
C TYR A 156 -25.66 0.24 10.43
N LYS A 157 -26.97 0.03 10.49
CA LYS A 157 -27.58 -1.18 11.08
C LYS A 157 -27.57 -2.32 10.07
N GLY A 158 -26.93 -3.42 10.42
CA GLY A 158 -26.94 -4.66 9.66
C GLY A 158 -28.32 -5.34 9.63
N PRO A 159 -28.44 -6.47 8.90
CA PRO A 159 -29.69 -7.20 8.79
C PRO A 159 -30.24 -7.72 10.14
N ASP A 160 -29.38 -7.94 11.12
CA ASP A 160 -29.71 -8.36 12.48
C ASP A 160 -30.04 -7.19 13.45
N GLY A 161 -30.05 -5.95 12.93
CA GLY A 161 -30.32 -4.73 13.68
C GLY A 161 -29.13 -4.18 14.47
N ARG A 162 -27.97 -4.87 14.50
CA ARG A 162 -26.75 -4.38 15.15
C ARG A 162 -26.01 -3.39 14.26
N ILE A 163 -25.31 -2.45 14.88
CA ILE A 163 -24.44 -1.52 14.15
C ILE A 163 -23.20 -2.25 13.69
N LEU A 164 -22.92 -2.20 12.39
CA LEU A 164 -21.69 -2.75 11.82
C LEU A 164 -20.48 -1.88 12.19
N PRO A 165 -19.32 -2.51 12.50
CA PRO A 165 -18.10 -1.78 12.82
C PRO A 165 -17.61 -0.87 11.68
N ALA A 166 -16.95 0.23 12.06
CA ALA A 166 -16.36 1.15 11.07
C ALA A 166 -15.10 0.57 10.43
N VAL A 167 -14.99 0.74 9.10
CA VAL A 167 -13.74 0.55 8.35
C VAL A 167 -13.28 1.91 7.86
N LYS A 168 -12.07 2.30 8.24
CA LYS A 168 -11.54 3.64 7.99
C LYS A 168 -10.41 3.67 6.96
N GLU A 169 -9.80 2.54 6.68
CA GLU A 169 -8.69 2.39 5.75
C GLU A 169 -9.15 1.67 4.48
N TRP A 170 -8.85 2.30 3.34
CA TRP A 170 -9.23 1.83 2.02
C TRP A 170 -8.03 1.82 1.09
N LEU A 171 -7.84 0.78 0.31
CA LEU A 171 -6.85 0.67 -0.75
C LEU A 171 -7.56 0.55 -2.10
N ALA A 172 -7.15 1.39 -3.04
CA ALA A 172 -7.67 1.33 -4.39
C ALA A 172 -6.94 0.25 -5.19
N TRP A 173 -7.64 -0.84 -5.49
CA TRP A 173 -7.17 -1.96 -6.30
C TRP A 173 -6.05 -2.78 -5.67
N ASN A 174 -5.46 -3.70 -6.47
CA ASN A 174 -4.27 -4.49 -6.16
C ASN A 174 -3.34 -4.49 -7.36
N GLU A 175 -2.08 -4.20 -7.17
CA GLU A 175 -0.97 -4.24 -8.16
C GLU A 175 -1.37 -3.81 -9.59
N PRO A 176 -1.90 -2.60 -9.79
CA PRO A 176 -2.43 -2.19 -11.09
C PRO A 176 -1.36 -2.07 -12.18
N ASN A 177 -0.08 -2.11 -11.81
CA ASN A 177 1.06 -2.15 -12.71
C ASN A 177 1.45 -3.57 -13.17
N ASN A 178 0.67 -4.58 -12.78
CA ASN A 178 0.86 -6.00 -13.09
C ASN A 178 -0.36 -6.52 -13.89
N PRO A 179 -0.16 -7.19 -15.05
CA PRO A 179 -1.25 -7.64 -15.93
C PRO A 179 -2.16 -8.71 -15.32
N ILE A 180 -1.75 -9.35 -14.22
CA ILE A 180 -2.63 -10.26 -13.47
C ILE A 180 -3.81 -9.50 -12.87
N PHE A 181 -3.56 -8.27 -12.39
CA PHE A 181 -4.55 -7.52 -11.61
C PHE A 181 -5.21 -6.37 -12.39
N LEU A 182 -4.54 -5.82 -13.43
CA LEU A 182 -5.14 -4.83 -14.32
C LEU A 182 -4.60 -4.99 -15.74
N LYS A 183 -5.49 -5.12 -16.72
CA LYS A 183 -5.13 -5.25 -18.14
C LYS A 183 -6.11 -4.46 -19.05
N PRO A 184 -5.61 -4.04 -20.24
CA PRO A 184 -4.22 -4.19 -20.72
C PRO A 184 -3.27 -3.22 -20.00
N GLN A 185 -1.98 -3.61 -19.89
CA GLN A 185 -0.96 -2.72 -19.34
C GLN A 185 -0.61 -1.60 -20.32
N TYR A 186 -0.59 -1.92 -21.61
CA TYR A 186 -0.29 -0.98 -22.68
C TYR A 186 -1.33 -1.03 -23.79
N ARG A 187 -1.49 0.08 -24.49
CA ARG A 187 -2.32 0.18 -25.70
C ARG A 187 -1.55 0.92 -26.78
N LYS A 188 -1.52 0.37 -28.00
CA LYS A 188 -0.94 1.03 -29.17
C LYS A 188 -1.92 2.09 -29.70
N THR A 189 -1.39 3.27 -30.04
CA THR A 189 -2.09 4.38 -30.65
C THR A 189 -1.33 4.83 -31.90
N SER A 190 -1.89 5.75 -32.70
CA SER A 190 -1.18 6.38 -33.80
C SER A 190 0.07 7.15 -33.35
N ALA A 191 0.07 7.69 -32.13
CA ALA A 191 1.18 8.42 -31.54
C ALA A 191 2.19 7.52 -30.78
N GLY A 192 2.03 6.17 -30.80
CA GLY A 192 2.89 5.24 -30.09
C GLY A 192 2.18 4.49 -28.97
N TRP A 193 2.95 3.94 -28.05
CA TRP A 193 2.44 3.18 -26.92
C TRP A 193 2.02 4.08 -25.75
N VAL A 194 0.86 3.76 -25.16
CA VAL A 194 0.33 4.39 -23.95
C VAL A 194 0.29 3.36 -22.83
N ILE A 195 0.66 3.73 -21.62
CA ILE A 195 0.47 2.91 -20.42
C ILE A 195 -1.02 2.93 -20.07
N GLN A 196 -1.79 2.00 -20.64
CA GLN A 196 -3.24 1.97 -20.50
C GLN A 196 -3.66 1.70 -19.05
N SER A 197 -2.92 0.86 -18.34
CA SER A 197 -3.18 0.59 -16.92
C SER A 197 -3.09 1.85 -16.06
N ALA A 198 -2.23 2.81 -16.38
CA ALA A 198 -2.14 4.08 -15.67
C ALA A 198 -3.36 4.97 -15.92
N VAL A 199 -3.81 5.05 -17.18
CA VAL A 199 -5.03 5.79 -17.55
C VAL A 199 -6.25 5.22 -16.81
N ASP A 200 -6.39 3.89 -16.82
CA ASP A 200 -7.51 3.20 -16.18
C ASP A 200 -7.44 3.32 -14.66
N TYR A 201 -6.25 3.16 -14.08
CA TYR A 201 -6.06 3.24 -12.66
C TYR A 201 -6.27 4.65 -12.08
N ALA A 202 -5.88 5.69 -12.80
CA ALA A 202 -6.16 7.06 -12.37
C ALA A 202 -7.69 7.28 -12.19
N ARG A 203 -8.51 6.73 -13.10
CA ARG A 203 -9.98 6.78 -12.98
C ARG A 203 -10.50 5.91 -11.83
N ILE A 204 -9.95 4.70 -11.65
CA ILE A 204 -10.30 3.78 -10.56
C ILE A 204 -10.02 4.44 -9.21
N CYS A 205 -8.79 4.93 -8.98
CA CYS A 205 -8.44 5.51 -7.71
C CYS A 205 -9.20 6.80 -7.40
N ASN A 206 -9.38 7.69 -8.39
CA ASN A 206 -10.22 8.89 -8.22
C ASN A 206 -11.67 8.52 -7.85
N ALA A 207 -12.24 7.45 -8.45
CA ALA A 207 -13.60 7.00 -8.14
C ALA A 207 -13.69 6.44 -6.71
N ILE A 208 -12.72 5.64 -6.28
CA ILE A 208 -12.68 5.09 -4.92
C ILE A 208 -12.49 6.21 -3.90
N TYR A 209 -11.52 7.10 -4.12
CA TYR A 209 -11.28 8.26 -3.25
C TYR A 209 -12.54 9.10 -3.06
N THR A 210 -13.18 9.49 -4.18
CA THR A 210 -14.40 10.30 -4.10
C THR A 210 -15.59 9.54 -3.54
N GLY A 211 -15.67 8.23 -3.74
CA GLY A 211 -16.74 7.39 -3.19
C GLY A 211 -16.66 7.26 -1.67
N VAL A 212 -15.47 6.99 -1.13
CA VAL A 212 -15.24 6.91 0.33
C VAL A 212 -15.56 8.26 0.98
N HIS A 213 -14.93 9.33 0.51
CA HIS A 213 -15.09 10.66 1.12
C HIS A 213 -16.46 11.31 0.87
N ALA A 214 -17.33 10.72 0.00
CA ALA A 214 -18.70 11.19 -0.18
C ALA A 214 -19.60 10.87 1.03
N THR A 215 -19.20 9.98 1.92
CA THR A 215 -19.99 9.64 3.12
C THR A 215 -19.79 10.61 4.26
N LEU A 216 -18.75 11.43 4.21
CA LEU A 216 -18.35 12.39 5.25
C LEU A 216 -18.07 11.73 6.61
N ALA A 217 -17.83 10.41 6.65
CA ALA A 217 -17.43 9.74 7.87
C ALA A 217 -16.03 10.23 8.31
N PRO A 218 -15.81 10.46 9.61
CA PRO A 218 -14.57 11.06 10.07
C PRO A 218 -13.40 10.07 9.98
N ASN A 219 -12.21 10.59 9.61
CA ASN A 219 -10.94 9.87 9.61
C ASN A 219 -10.84 8.71 8.61
N GLU A 220 -11.68 8.66 7.59
CA GLU A 220 -11.50 7.75 6.48
C GLU A 220 -10.26 8.15 5.67
N ARG A 221 -9.46 7.15 5.28
CA ARG A 221 -8.24 7.33 4.48
C ARG A 221 -8.22 6.38 3.31
N VAL A 222 -7.87 6.88 2.14
CA VAL A 222 -7.75 6.11 0.91
C VAL A 222 -6.30 6.13 0.43
N ALA A 223 -5.71 4.94 0.31
CA ALA A 223 -4.45 4.77 -0.38
C ALA A 223 -4.67 4.46 -1.86
N CYS A 224 -3.87 5.09 -2.71
CA CYS A 224 -3.68 4.65 -4.09
C CYS A 224 -2.33 3.92 -4.21
N GLY A 225 -2.08 3.28 -5.34
CA GLY A 225 -0.88 2.50 -5.58
C GLY A 225 -1.10 1.02 -5.34
N GLY A 226 -0.63 0.48 -4.22
CA GLY A 226 -0.58 -0.97 -3.99
C GLY A 226 0.22 -1.66 -5.10
N THR A 227 1.31 -1.02 -5.56
CA THR A 227 2.04 -1.43 -6.76
C THR A 227 2.97 -2.61 -6.50
N ALA A 228 3.04 -3.55 -7.47
CA ALA A 228 4.08 -4.58 -7.51
C ALA A 228 5.48 -3.94 -7.56
N PRO A 229 6.53 -4.63 -7.02
CA PRO A 229 7.88 -4.04 -6.89
C PRO A 229 8.59 -3.82 -8.22
N ARG A 230 8.16 -4.49 -9.29
CA ARG A 230 8.85 -4.55 -10.58
C ARG A 230 7.90 -4.49 -11.76
N GLY A 231 8.44 -4.21 -12.93
CA GLY A 231 7.81 -4.32 -14.23
C GLY A 231 8.90 -4.25 -15.30
N ASN A 232 8.64 -4.84 -16.46
CA ASN A 232 9.60 -4.89 -17.56
C ASN A 232 9.60 -3.61 -18.40
N ASN A 233 8.58 -2.77 -18.31
CA ASN A 233 8.39 -1.54 -19.11
C ASN A 233 8.44 -1.79 -20.63
N ASP A 234 8.15 -3.01 -21.05
CA ASP A 234 8.18 -3.42 -22.44
C ASP A 234 6.76 -3.75 -22.93
N PRO A 235 6.19 -2.87 -23.78
CA PRO A 235 4.85 -3.09 -24.34
C PRO A 235 4.79 -4.26 -25.34
N ALA A 236 5.93 -4.70 -25.88
CA ALA A 236 6.04 -5.81 -26.83
C ALA A 236 6.27 -7.16 -26.14
N SER A 237 6.48 -7.18 -24.83
CA SER A 237 6.67 -8.40 -24.06
C SER A 237 5.43 -9.30 -24.13
N ALA A 238 5.63 -10.61 -24.05
CA ALA A 238 4.54 -11.58 -23.89
C ALA A 238 3.72 -11.36 -22.61
N ARG A 239 4.32 -10.73 -21.59
CA ARG A 239 3.68 -10.36 -20.33
C ARG A 239 4.08 -8.93 -19.95
N PRO A 240 3.51 -7.92 -20.67
CA PRO A 240 3.88 -6.54 -20.46
C PRO A 240 3.45 -6.09 -19.05
N SER A 241 4.34 -5.36 -18.37
CA SER A 241 4.14 -4.84 -17.02
C SER A 241 4.87 -3.51 -16.84
N VAL A 242 4.42 -2.69 -15.90
CA VAL A 242 5.01 -1.36 -15.67
C VAL A 242 5.71 -1.34 -14.32
N SER A 243 6.96 -0.84 -14.26
CA SER A 243 7.67 -0.69 -12.99
C SER A 243 7.03 0.40 -12.12
N PRO A 244 7.12 0.31 -10.78
CA PRO A 244 6.34 1.16 -9.87
C PRO A 244 6.61 2.66 -10.02
N LEU A 245 7.86 3.11 -10.23
CA LEU A 245 8.14 4.52 -10.40
C LEU A 245 7.67 5.04 -11.78
N ALA A 246 7.78 4.22 -12.83
CA ALA A 246 7.24 4.56 -14.14
C ALA A 246 5.71 4.65 -14.08
N PHE A 247 5.06 3.72 -13.38
CA PHE A 247 3.62 3.72 -13.17
C PHE A 247 3.15 4.95 -12.35
N LEU A 248 3.83 5.28 -11.25
CA LEU A 248 3.53 6.45 -10.43
C LEU A 248 3.58 7.76 -11.25
N ARG A 249 4.59 7.91 -12.12
CA ARG A 249 4.70 9.06 -13.02
C ARG A 249 3.58 9.10 -14.05
N ALA A 250 3.24 7.95 -14.61
CA ALA A 250 2.19 7.82 -15.60
C ALA A 250 0.81 8.15 -15.01
N VAL A 251 0.44 7.62 -13.86
CA VAL A 251 -0.86 7.92 -13.22
C VAL A 251 -1.00 9.40 -12.86
N LYS A 252 0.11 10.08 -12.49
CA LYS A 252 0.10 11.53 -12.28
C LYS A 252 -0.22 12.28 -13.57
N LYS A 253 0.45 11.90 -14.67
CA LYS A 253 0.22 12.47 -16.00
C LYS A 253 -1.22 12.23 -16.47
N ASP A 254 -1.76 11.04 -16.18
CA ASP A 254 -3.06 10.58 -16.64
C ASP A 254 -4.22 10.99 -15.71
N GLY A 255 -3.98 11.93 -14.79
CA GLY A 255 -5.03 12.64 -14.07
C GLY A 255 -5.41 12.04 -12.72
N LEU A 256 -4.56 11.24 -12.08
CA LEU A 256 -4.73 10.92 -10.66
C LEU A 256 -4.58 12.20 -9.84
N LYS A 257 -5.67 12.62 -9.18
CA LYS A 257 -5.78 13.93 -8.53
C LYS A 257 -5.12 13.93 -7.15
N THR A 258 -5.64 13.11 -6.24
CA THR A 258 -5.19 13.06 -4.86
C THR A 258 -5.50 11.70 -4.22
N PHE A 259 -4.87 11.47 -3.06
CA PHE A 259 -5.06 10.32 -2.17
C PHE A 259 -4.50 10.70 -0.79
N ASP A 260 -4.79 9.90 0.25
CA ASP A 260 -4.28 10.15 1.60
C ASP A 260 -2.93 9.46 1.82
N ALA A 261 -2.76 8.26 1.26
CA ALA A 261 -1.51 7.51 1.30
C ALA A 261 -1.18 6.90 -0.08
N TRP A 262 0.11 6.60 -0.29
CA TRP A 262 0.55 5.76 -1.40
C TRP A 262 0.94 4.38 -0.87
N ALA A 263 0.34 3.33 -1.43
CA ALA A 263 0.66 1.96 -1.06
C ALA A 263 1.64 1.31 -2.05
N HIS A 264 2.45 0.37 -1.54
CA HIS A 264 3.42 -0.38 -2.33
C HIS A 264 3.74 -1.73 -1.69
N HIS A 265 4.11 -2.73 -2.51
CA HIS A 265 4.51 -4.08 -2.13
C HIS A 265 5.99 -4.28 -2.46
N PRO A 266 6.93 -3.95 -1.53
CA PRO A 266 8.36 -3.90 -1.83
C PRO A 266 9.07 -5.25 -1.72
N TYR A 267 8.49 -6.31 -2.32
CA TYR A 267 9.05 -7.66 -2.28
C TYR A 267 10.47 -7.74 -2.86
N TYR A 268 11.20 -8.74 -2.39
CA TYR A 268 12.53 -9.12 -2.87
C TYR A 268 12.48 -9.76 -4.28
N ALA A 269 13.66 -9.97 -4.91
CA ALA A 269 13.75 -10.55 -6.24
C ALA A 269 14.01 -12.06 -6.24
N GLY A 270 14.86 -12.52 -5.33
CA GLY A 270 15.28 -13.91 -5.24
C GLY A 270 15.74 -14.30 -3.84
N PRO A 271 15.99 -15.59 -3.58
CA PRO A 271 16.27 -16.11 -2.24
C PRO A 271 17.60 -15.60 -1.63
N SER A 272 18.47 -14.98 -2.44
CA SER A 272 19.69 -14.32 -1.99
C SER A 272 19.47 -12.90 -1.48
N ASP A 273 18.32 -12.28 -1.79
CA ASP A 273 18.07 -10.89 -1.46
C ASP A 273 17.63 -10.72 0.00
N GLN A 274 18.29 -9.80 0.68
CA GLN A 274 17.92 -9.35 2.02
C GLN A 274 16.95 -8.16 1.92
N PRO A 275 16.27 -7.78 3.02
CA PRO A 275 15.43 -6.58 3.04
C PRO A 275 16.13 -5.29 2.60
N THR A 276 17.45 -5.21 2.74
CA THR A 276 18.29 -4.08 2.30
C THR A 276 18.79 -4.17 0.87
N THR A 277 18.56 -5.28 0.16
CA THR A 277 19.03 -5.47 -1.21
C THR A 277 18.27 -4.54 -2.16
N LYS A 278 19.03 -3.71 -2.89
CA LYS A 278 18.48 -2.83 -3.93
C LYS A 278 18.21 -3.62 -5.21
N PRO A 279 17.19 -3.23 -5.99
CA PRO A 279 16.95 -3.88 -7.28
C PRO A 279 18.13 -3.65 -8.23
N VAL A 280 18.46 -4.69 -8.99
CA VAL A 280 19.46 -4.58 -10.06
C VAL A 280 18.89 -3.71 -11.20
N THR A 281 19.72 -2.83 -11.74
CA THR A 281 19.35 -1.95 -12.85
C THR A 281 20.23 -2.22 -14.05
N ALA A 282 19.71 -2.00 -15.25
CA ALA A 282 20.53 -1.97 -16.44
C ALA A 282 21.59 -0.85 -16.35
N LYS A 283 22.80 -1.09 -16.87
CA LYS A 283 23.89 -0.11 -16.85
C LYS A 283 23.45 1.22 -17.49
N GLY A 284 23.57 2.31 -16.73
CA GLY A 284 23.20 3.65 -17.19
C GLY A 284 21.71 4.00 -17.13
N ALA A 285 20.83 3.08 -16.72
CA ALA A 285 19.40 3.36 -16.52
C ALA A 285 19.08 3.59 -15.04
N PRO A 286 18.25 4.59 -14.67
CA PRO A 286 17.79 4.75 -13.31
C PRO A 286 16.92 3.57 -12.91
N ALA A 287 17.03 3.13 -11.65
CA ALA A 287 16.12 2.11 -11.10
C ALA A 287 14.69 2.66 -11.09
N THR A 288 13.77 1.95 -11.73
CA THR A 288 12.34 2.23 -11.65
C THR A 288 11.58 1.13 -10.90
N ALA A 289 12.24 0.01 -10.61
CA ALA A 289 11.83 -1.00 -9.65
C ALA A 289 12.06 -0.51 -8.21
N VAL A 290 11.19 -0.93 -7.29
CA VAL A 290 11.30 -0.57 -5.87
C VAL A 290 11.15 -1.83 -5.04
N THR A 291 12.20 -2.16 -4.28
CA THR A 291 12.20 -3.13 -3.18
C THR A 291 12.30 -2.37 -1.86
N LEU A 292 12.28 -3.08 -0.75
CA LEU A 292 12.47 -2.41 0.54
C LEU A 292 13.87 -1.75 0.65
N GLY A 293 14.88 -2.30 -0.05
CA GLY A 293 16.27 -1.80 -0.05
C GLY A 293 16.48 -0.43 -0.70
N ASN A 294 15.60 -0.01 -1.60
CA ASN A 294 15.61 1.34 -2.20
C ASN A 294 14.29 2.10 -2.00
N PHE A 295 13.58 1.79 -0.93
CA PHE A 295 12.25 2.35 -0.66
C PHE A 295 12.22 3.89 -0.56
N SER A 296 13.34 4.50 -0.20
CA SER A 296 13.52 5.95 -0.22
C SER A 296 13.31 6.58 -1.60
N ASP A 297 13.53 5.84 -2.68
CA ASP A 297 13.31 6.32 -4.05
C ASP A 297 11.82 6.53 -4.32
N LEU A 298 10.97 5.60 -3.84
CA LEU A 298 9.51 5.73 -3.92
C LEU A 298 9.04 6.95 -3.11
N ILE A 299 9.51 7.07 -1.86
CA ILE A 299 9.11 8.18 -0.98
C ILE A 299 9.48 9.51 -1.60
N ARG A 300 10.68 9.64 -2.16
CA ARG A 300 11.14 10.85 -2.85
C ARG A 300 10.25 11.16 -4.06
N GLU A 301 9.91 10.15 -4.88
CA GLU A 301 9.09 10.35 -6.07
C GLU A 301 7.63 10.70 -5.72
N VAL A 302 7.04 10.05 -4.71
CA VAL A 302 5.73 10.44 -4.19
C VAL A 302 5.75 11.89 -3.68
N THR A 303 6.79 12.28 -2.95
CA THR A 303 6.94 13.65 -2.44
C THR A 303 7.04 14.67 -3.58
N ARG A 304 7.81 14.35 -4.62
CA ARG A 304 7.98 15.21 -5.79
C ARG A 304 6.67 15.43 -6.54
N LEU A 305 5.83 14.40 -6.66
CA LEU A 305 4.61 14.44 -7.48
C LEU A 305 3.36 14.87 -6.72
N TYR A 306 3.26 14.55 -5.43
CA TYR A 306 2.03 14.70 -4.63
C TYR A 306 2.24 15.34 -3.26
N GLY A 307 3.48 15.74 -2.92
CA GLY A 307 3.81 16.29 -1.61
C GLY A 307 3.99 15.23 -0.53
N ASN A 308 3.90 15.65 0.71
CA ASN A 308 4.25 14.83 1.88
C ASN A 308 3.13 13.82 2.24
N LYS A 309 2.79 12.91 1.33
CA LYS A 309 1.78 11.87 1.54
C LYS A 309 2.29 10.75 2.45
N ARG A 310 1.37 10.11 3.19
CA ARG A 310 1.69 8.90 3.97
C ARG A 310 1.99 7.72 3.05
N ILE A 311 2.68 6.71 3.57
CA ILE A 311 3.08 5.52 2.81
C ILE A 311 2.60 4.28 3.56
N TRP A 312 1.99 3.32 2.83
CA TRP A 312 1.54 2.05 3.37
C TRP A 312 2.27 0.90 2.65
N ILE A 313 2.84 -0.02 3.42
CA ILE A 313 3.35 -1.29 2.90
C ILE A 313 2.25 -2.33 3.15
N THR A 314 1.45 -2.60 2.12
CA THR A 314 0.23 -3.40 2.25
C THR A 314 0.42 -4.87 1.93
N GLU A 315 1.63 -5.25 1.49
CA GLU A 315 2.12 -6.62 1.39
C GLU A 315 3.64 -6.65 1.50
N TYR A 316 4.16 -7.59 2.26
CA TYR A 316 5.57 -7.95 2.31
C TYR A 316 5.74 -9.34 2.91
N GLY A 317 6.71 -10.11 2.44
CA GLY A 317 6.97 -11.44 2.97
C GLY A 317 8.15 -12.11 2.28
N TYR A 318 8.61 -13.22 2.86
CA TYR A 318 9.59 -14.12 2.31
C TYR A 318 9.05 -15.53 2.29
N GLN A 319 9.09 -16.18 1.13
CA GLN A 319 8.77 -17.60 1.03
C GLN A 319 9.85 -18.43 1.73
N THR A 320 9.51 -19.65 2.15
CA THR A 320 10.42 -20.51 2.91
C THR A 320 10.78 -21.81 2.18
N ASN A 321 12.04 -22.20 2.31
CA ASN A 321 12.56 -23.50 1.95
C ASN A 321 12.97 -24.27 3.24
N PRO A 322 12.38 -25.44 3.53
CA PRO A 322 11.29 -26.04 2.77
C PRO A 322 9.98 -25.26 2.87
N PRO A 323 8.99 -25.44 1.93
CA PRO A 323 9.06 -26.35 0.80
C PRO A 323 9.47 -25.69 -0.53
N ASP A 324 9.51 -24.36 -0.65
CA ASP A 324 9.82 -23.66 -1.90
C ASP A 324 11.34 -23.59 -2.15
N THR A 325 11.81 -24.43 -3.06
CA THR A 325 13.24 -24.48 -3.43
C THR A 325 13.67 -23.37 -4.39
N LEU A 326 12.72 -22.66 -5.03
CA LEU A 326 13.02 -21.65 -6.04
C LEU A 326 13.17 -20.24 -5.44
N PHE A 327 12.24 -19.85 -4.58
CA PHE A 327 12.20 -18.51 -3.97
C PHE A 327 12.38 -18.52 -2.45
N GLY A 328 12.35 -19.71 -1.84
CA GLY A 328 12.33 -19.85 -0.39
C GLY A 328 13.69 -19.58 0.25
N VAL A 329 13.66 -18.89 1.38
CA VAL A 329 14.78 -18.78 2.33
C VAL A 329 14.59 -19.77 3.48
N SER A 330 15.65 -20.08 4.26
CA SER A 330 15.47 -20.92 5.45
C SER A 330 14.49 -20.25 6.45
N TRP A 331 13.82 -21.05 7.28
CA TRP A 331 12.92 -20.54 8.31
C TRP A 331 13.59 -19.53 9.26
N ALA A 332 14.85 -19.76 9.61
CA ALA A 332 15.64 -18.84 10.43
C ALA A 332 15.87 -17.49 9.71
N LYS A 333 16.19 -17.54 8.41
CA LYS A 333 16.32 -16.32 7.60
C LYS A 333 15.00 -15.58 7.47
N GLN A 334 13.86 -16.28 7.27
CA GLN A 334 12.55 -15.63 7.23
C GLN A 334 12.29 -14.84 8.52
N ALA A 335 12.56 -15.41 9.69
CA ALA A 335 12.38 -14.73 10.98
C ALA A 335 13.30 -13.50 11.12
N ALA A 336 14.60 -13.64 10.76
CA ALA A 336 15.54 -12.53 10.79
C ALA A 336 15.17 -11.42 9.82
N TYR A 337 14.76 -11.76 8.60
CA TYR A 337 14.36 -10.78 7.57
C TYR A 337 13.03 -10.10 7.89
N LEU A 338 12.10 -10.79 8.53
CA LEU A 338 10.88 -10.20 9.08
C LEU A 338 11.24 -9.10 10.09
N THR A 339 12.04 -9.41 11.09
CA THR A 339 12.49 -8.44 12.11
C THR A 339 13.23 -7.26 11.49
N GLN A 340 14.15 -7.53 10.55
CA GLN A 340 14.90 -6.49 9.84
C GLN A 340 13.98 -5.57 9.01
N ALA A 341 13.02 -6.15 8.27
CA ALA A 341 12.11 -5.40 7.40
C ALA A 341 11.21 -4.45 8.21
N PHE A 342 10.60 -4.94 9.29
CA PHE A 342 9.80 -4.09 10.17
C PHE A 342 10.65 -3.03 10.88
N GLY A 343 11.91 -3.36 11.22
CA GLY A 343 12.87 -2.38 11.74
C GLY A 343 13.19 -1.26 10.74
N ILE A 344 13.32 -1.58 9.45
CA ILE A 344 13.49 -0.59 8.37
C ILE A 344 12.26 0.31 8.26
N ALA A 345 11.06 -0.28 8.24
CA ALA A 345 9.81 0.46 8.15
C ALA A 345 9.63 1.42 9.35
N ARG A 346 9.91 0.97 10.58
CA ARG A 346 9.82 1.78 11.79
C ARG A 346 10.74 3.01 11.80
N LYS A 347 11.89 2.92 11.16
CA LYS A 347 12.83 4.05 11.07
C LYS A 347 12.32 5.19 10.17
N ASN A 348 11.26 4.96 9.38
CA ASN A 348 10.72 5.99 8.49
C ASN A 348 9.39 6.54 9.02
N PRO A 349 9.34 7.81 9.47
CA PRO A 349 8.15 8.40 10.06
C PRO A 349 6.98 8.56 9.07
N ARG A 350 7.21 8.39 7.77
CA ARG A 350 6.17 8.46 6.73
C ARG A 350 5.39 7.17 6.56
N ILE A 351 5.89 6.03 7.07
CA ILE A 351 5.24 4.72 6.93
C ILE A 351 4.26 4.52 8.09
N ASP A 352 2.97 4.38 7.78
CA ASP A 352 1.90 4.20 8.77
C ASP A 352 1.68 2.75 9.14
N MET A 353 1.81 1.84 8.17
CA MET A 353 1.56 0.42 8.37
C MET A 353 2.47 -0.44 7.51
N MET A 354 2.70 -1.67 7.99
CA MET A 354 3.35 -2.74 7.24
C MET A 354 2.65 -4.06 7.54
N LEU A 355 2.21 -4.74 6.48
CA LEU A 355 1.47 -5.99 6.56
C LEU A 355 2.33 -7.14 6.03
N TRP A 356 2.44 -8.19 6.85
CA TRP A 356 3.06 -9.43 6.44
C TRP A 356 2.11 -10.25 5.57
N PHE A 357 2.61 -10.82 4.51
CA PHE A 357 1.88 -11.70 3.59
C PHE A 357 2.16 -13.14 3.97
N LEU A 358 1.34 -13.72 4.51
CA LEU A 358 0.39 -14.68 4.98
C LEU A 358 0.57 -15.03 6.47
N LEU A 359 -0.53 -15.41 7.11
CA LEU A 359 -0.52 -16.09 8.41
C LEU A 359 -0.10 -17.55 8.23
N LYS A 360 -0.65 -18.21 7.21
CA LYS A 360 -0.45 -19.63 6.96
C LYS A 360 -0.03 -19.88 5.51
N ASP A 361 0.94 -20.79 5.31
CA ASP A 361 1.34 -21.20 3.96
C ASP A 361 0.16 -21.75 3.16
N GLU A 362 0.13 -21.48 1.88
CA GLU A 362 -0.83 -22.11 0.99
C GLU A 362 -0.52 -23.62 0.84
N PRO A 363 -1.55 -24.46 0.65
CA PRO A 363 -1.37 -25.92 0.68
C PRO A 363 -0.61 -26.49 -0.51
N THR A 364 -0.42 -25.71 -1.57
CA THR A 364 0.28 -26.16 -2.80
C THR A 364 1.57 -25.36 -3.02
N LEU A 365 2.60 -26.01 -3.60
CA LEU A 365 3.87 -25.35 -3.96
C LEU A 365 3.72 -24.27 -5.04
N GLY A 366 2.66 -24.30 -5.84
CA GLY A 366 2.35 -23.23 -6.79
C GLY A 366 1.80 -21.97 -6.14
N GLY A 367 1.45 -22.04 -4.86
CA GLY A 367 1.02 -20.93 -4.04
C GLY A 367 2.17 -20.33 -3.21
N TRP A 368 1.82 -19.48 -2.26
CA TRP A 368 2.79 -18.75 -1.45
C TRP A 368 3.15 -19.47 -0.14
N GLN A 369 4.45 -19.60 0.14
CA GLN A 369 5.00 -20.24 1.32
C GLN A 369 5.58 -19.23 2.32
N SER A 370 4.98 -18.04 2.38
CA SER A 370 5.44 -16.93 3.22
C SER A 370 4.77 -16.85 4.59
N GLY A 371 3.89 -17.81 4.91
CA GLY A 371 3.18 -17.88 6.17
C GLY A 371 4.09 -17.93 7.40
N LEU A 372 3.58 -17.44 8.52
CA LEU A 372 4.19 -17.61 9.84
C LEU A 372 3.98 -19.04 10.38
N ILE A 373 3.02 -19.74 9.80
CA ILE A 373 2.62 -21.11 10.09
C ILE A 373 2.66 -21.91 8.78
N THR A 374 3.17 -23.15 8.81
CA THR A 374 3.13 -24.01 7.62
C THR A 374 1.72 -24.41 7.25
N ALA A 375 1.51 -24.94 6.02
CA ALA A 375 0.23 -25.50 5.61
C ALA A 375 -0.26 -26.62 6.56
N GLY A 376 0.68 -27.40 7.16
CA GLY A 376 0.39 -28.44 8.15
C GLY A 376 0.16 -27.94 9.58
N GLY A 377 0.23 -26.62 9.84
CA GLY A 377 -0.05 -26.04 11.17
C GLY A 377 1.16 -25.86 12.08
N VAL A 378 2.38 -26.10 11.61
CA VAL A 378 3.61 -25.91 12.41
C VAL A 378 3.98 -24.43 12.44
N LYS A 379 4.10 -23.82 13.62
CA LYS A 379 4.59 -22.45 13.79
C LYS A 379 6.06 -22.38 13.43
N LYS A 380 6.41 -21.49 12.49
CA LYS A 380 7.80 -21.22 12.11
C LYS A 380 8.44 -20.27 13.13
N PRO A 381 9.78 -20.13 13.19
CA PRO A 381 10.45 -19.13 14.03
C PRO A 381 9.96 -17.69 13.78
N SER A 382 9.52 -17.40 12.57
CA SER A 382 8.92 -16.11 12.20
C SER A 382 7.61 -15.82 12.94
N PHE A 383 6.88 -16.83 13.45
CA PHE A 383 5.71 -16.62 14.28
C PHE A 383 6.06 -15.88 15.58
N LEU A 384 7.09 -16.37 16.30
CA LEU A 384 7.58 -15.71 17.51
C LEU A 384 8.23 -14.36 17.20
N ALA A 385 8.98 -14.26 16.09
CA ALA A 385 9.57 -13.00 15.67
C ALA A 385 8.48 -11.93 15.40
N PHE A 386 7.34 -12.31 14.80
CA PHE A 386 6.21 -11.40 14.58
C PHE A 386 5.55 -11.00 15.90
N GLU A 387 5.30 -11.95 16.78
CA GLU A 387 4.74 -11.71 18.12
C GLU A 387 5.55 -10.68 18.91
N HIS A 388 6.90 -10.73 18.81
CA HIS A 388 7.79 -9.79 19.49
C HIS A 388 7.82 -8.39 18.85
N LEU A 389 7.38 -8.21 17.59
CA LEU A 389 7.30 -6.88 16.96
C LEU A 389 6.23 -5.99 17.60
N THR A 390 5.23 -6.56 18.19
CA THR A 390 3.99 -5.90 18.59
C THR A 390 3.83 -5.76 20.11
N ARG A 391 4.81 -6.25 20.85
CA ARG A 391 4.93 -6.09 22.31
C ARG A 391 5.59 -4.82 22.76
#